data_105b25bb3ee180721ebe81f0d64b00db
#
_entry.id   105b25bb3ee180721ebe81f0d64b00db
#
_cell.length_a   1.000
_cell.length_b   1.000
_cell.length_c   1.000
_cell.angle_alpha   90.00
_cell.angle_beta   90.00
_cell.angle_gamma   90.00
#
_symmetry.space_group_name_H-M   'P 1'
#
loop_
_entity.id
_entity.type
_entity.pdbx_description
1 polymer ?
#
loop_
_entity_poly.entity_id
_entity_poly.type
_entity_poly.pdbx_seq_one_letter_code
_entity_poly.pdbx_strand_id
1 'polypeptide(L)' 'MKVFIVNCNFNTSGALIDCAFKNEADAKAYAYALNNDKAKAIARCKELIVLREGESMVKFLDEKSITFAVLDAELK' A
#
# COMPACT_ATOMS: atom_id res chain seq x y z
N MET A 1 -12.46 13.50 -12.66
CA MET A 1 -11.83 12.22 -13.04
C MET A 1 -11.60 11.38 -11.78
N LYS A 2 -12.06 10.15 -11.81
CA LYS A 2 -11.89 9.24 -10.66
C LYS A 2 -10.59 8.46 -10.77
N VAL A 3 -9.87 8.36 -9.67
CA VAL A 3 -8.66 7.53 -9.57
C VAL A 3 -8.82 6.54 -8.43
N PHE A 4 -8.07 5.46 -8.49
CA PHE A 4 -8.12 4.39 -7.51
C PHE A 4 -6.75 4.28 -6.84
N ILE A 5 -6.72 4.66 -5.57
CA ILE A 5 -5.49 4.76 -4.78
C ILE A 5 -5.28 3.46 -4.03
N VAL A 6 -4.06 2.91 -4.13
CA VAL A 6 -3.69 1.73 -3.36
C VAL A 6 -2.92 2.19 -2.14
N ASN A 7 -3.45 1.87 -0.95
CA ASN A 7 -2.81 2.16 0.34
C ASN A 7 -2.15 0.91 0.88
N CYS A 8 -0.94 1.08 1.41
CA CYS A 8 -0.27 0.05 2.19
C CYS A 8 -0.48 0.35 3.67
N ASN A 9 -1.23 -0.50 4.35
CA ASN A 9 -1.38 -0.41 5.81
C ASN A 9 -0.27 -1.25 6.42
N PHE A 10 0.65 -0.64 7.17
CA PHE A 10 1.83 -1.31 7.68
C PHE A 10 1.80 -1.59 9.19
N ASN A 11 0.81 -1.03 9.88
CA ASN A 11 0.49 -1.38 11.26
C ASN A 11 -0.96 -0.94 11.55
N THR A 12 -1.41 -1.08 12.81
CA THR A 12 -2.80 -0.79 13.15
C THR A 12 -3.19 0.68 13.00
N SER A 13 -2.22 1.58 12.99
CA SER A 13 -2.49 3.03 12.93
C SER A 13 -1.79 3.73 11.77
N GLY A 14 -0.96 3.04 11.01
CA GLY A 14 -0.16 3.67 9.95
C GLY A 14 -0.50 3.14 8.55
N ALA A 15 -0.58 4.08 7.60
CA ALA A 15 -0.82 3.74 6.20
C ALA A 15 -0.04 4.70 5.31
N LEU A 16 0.41 4.19 4.15
CA LEU A 16 1.10 4.97 3.14
C LEU A 16 0.45 4.73 1.79
N ILE A 17 0.44 5.76 0.96
CA ILE A 17 -0.03 5.62 -0.42
C ILE A 17 1.07 4.95 -1.23
N ASP A 18 0.73 3.83 -1.87
CA ASP A 18 1.64 3.11 -2.77
C ASP A 18 1.60 3.75 -4.16
N CYS A 19 0.45 3.69 -4.80
CA CYS A 19 0.29 4.16 -6.18
C CYS A 19 -1.19 4.45 -6.46
N ALA A 20 -1.46 4.95 -7.66
CA ALA A 20 -2.82 5.20 -8.11
C ALA A 20 -3.00 4.67 -9.53
N PHE A 21 -4.22 4.24 -9.83
CA PHE A 21 -4.60 3.71 -11.13
C PHE A 21 -5.82 4.47 -11.65
N LYS A 22 -5.95 4.56 -12.95
CA LYS A 22 -7.16 5.12 -13.58
C LYS A 22 -8.28 4.09 -13.64
N ASN A 23 -7.94 2.81 -13.57
CA ASN A 23 -8.87 1.71 -13.71
C ASN A 23 -8.97 0.93 -12.40
N GLU A 24 -10.21 0.76 -11.91
CA GLU A 24 -10.45 0.05 -10.67
C GLU A 24 -9.97 -1.40 -10.70
N ALA A 25 -10.19 -2.08 -11.82
CA ALA A 25 -9.78 -3.48 -11.95
C ALA A 25 -8.27 -3.64 -11.82
N ASP A 26 -7.50 -2.69 -12.39
CA ASP A 26 -6.04 -2.71 -12.30
C ASP A 26 -5.58 -2.48 -10.86
N ALA A 27 -6.20 -1.53 -10.16
CA ALA A 27 -5.88 -1.26 -8.77
C ALA A 27 -6.16 -2.47 -7.88
N LYS A 28 -7.32 -3.09 -8.08
CA LYS A 28 -7.71 -4.28 -7.31
C LYS A 28 -6.80 -5.46 -7.60
N ALA A 29 -6.42 -5.67 -8.87
CA ALA A 29 -5.50 -6.75 -9.25
C ALA A 29 -4.13 -6.57 -8.58
N TYR A 30 -3.62 -5.34 -8.57
CA TYR A 30 -2.36 -5.00 -7.93
C TYR A 30 -2.41 -5.29 -6.42
N ALA A 31 -3.43 -4.77 -5.74
CA ALA A 31 -3.60 -4.98 -4.30
C ALA A 31 -3.79 -6.46 -3.95
N TYR A 32 -4.59 -7.16 -4.75
CA TYR A 32 -4.85 -8.59 -4.57
C TYR A 32 -3.56 -9.41 -4.67
N ALA A 33 -2.74 -9.12 -5.68
CA ALA A 33 -1.47 -9.83 -5.88
C ALA A 33 -0.54 -9.66 -4.67
N LEU A 34 -0.46 -8.45 -4.12
CA LEU A 34 0.34 -8.20 -2.93
C LEU A 34 -0.23 -8.86 -1.69
N ASN A 35 -1.56 -8.79 -1.50
CA ASN A 35 -2.21 -9.40 -0.35
C ASN A 35 -2.09 -10.93 -0.34
N ASN A 36 -1.88 -11.53 -1.49
CA ASN A 36 -1.73 -12.99 -1.62
C ASN A 36 -0.28 -13.46 -1.70
N ASP A 37 0.68 -12.54 -1.58
CA ASP A 37 2.10 -12.87 -1.55
C ASP A 37 2.75 -12.09 -0.40
N LYS A 38 2.80 -12.71 0.76
CA LYS A 38 3.28 -12.06 1.96
C LYS A 38 4.70 -11.52 1.84
N ALA A 39 5.58 -12.25 1.19
CA ALA A 39 6.97 -11.82 1.01
C ALA A 39 7.04 -10.54 0.16
N LYS A 40 6.28 -10.48 -0.93
CA LYS A 40 6.21 -9.27 -1.77
C LYS A 40 5.56 -8.11 -1.05
N ALA A 41 4.50 -8.37 -0.27
CA ALA A 41 3.83 -7.33 0.51
C ALA A 41 4.77 -6.70 1.51
N ILE A 42 5.54 -7.51 2.23
CA ILE A 42 6.52 -7.04 3.21
C ILE A 42 7.60 -6.22 2.52
N ALA A 43 8.16 -6.73 1.42
CA ALA A 43 9.20 -6.04 0.67
C ALA A 43 8.71 -4.68 0.16
N ARG A 44 7.51 -4.64 -0.40
CA ARG A 44 6.94 -3.39 -0.92
C ARG A 44 6.68 -2.39 0.20
N CYS A 45 6.16 -2.85 1.33
CA CYS A 45 5.90 -2.01 2.49
C CYS A 45 7.19 -1.38 3.03
N LYS A 46 8.24 -2.19 3.16
CA LYS A 46 9.56 -1.68 3.60
C LYS A 46 10.09 -0.62 2.65
N GLU A 47 9.99 -0.85 1.36
CA GLU A 47 10.44 0.10 0.35
C GLU A 47 9.69 1.43 0.48
N LEU A 48 8.37 1.38 0.64
CA LEU A 48 7.55 2.58 0.80
C LEU A 48 7.89 3.34 2.07
N ILE A 49 8.11 2.65 3.18
CA ILE A 49 8.47 3.28 4.44
C ILE A 49 9.81 4.00 4.29
N VAL A 50 10.80 3.36 3.71
CA VAL A 50 12.13 3.96 3.49
C VAL A 50 12.02 5.21 2.62
N LEU A 51 11.26 5.13 1.53
CA LEU A 51 11.11 6.24 0.59
C LEU A 51 10.35 7.43 1.18
N ARG A 52 9.35 7.18 2.01
CA ARG A 52 8.43 8.22 2.47
C ARG A 52 8.71 8.72 3.88
N GLU A 53 9.12 7.82 4.77
CA GLU A 53 9.28 8.12 6.20
C GLU A 53 10.71 8.01 6.68
N GLY A 54 11.55 7.31 5.92
CA GLY A 54 12.93 7.07 6.29
C GLY A 54 13.15 5.69 6.89
N GLU A 55 14.40 5.26 6.80
CA GLU A 55 14.79 3.90 7.18
C GLU A 55 14.52 3.57 8.64
N SER A 56 14.66 4.57 9.52
CA SER A 56 14.43 4.37 10.96
C SER A 56 12.99 3.97 11.29
N MET A 57 12.05 4.26 10.39
CA MET A 57 10.63 3.96 10.62
C MET A 57 10.25 2.52 10.28
N VAL A 58 11.15 1.77 9.67
CA VAL A 58 10.88 0.36 9.31
C VAL A 58 10.61 -0.49 10.55
N LYS A 59 11.16 -0.12 11.70
CA LYS A 59 10.94 -0.83 12.96
C LYS A 59 9.47 -0.84 13.40
N PHE A 60 8.65 0.07 12.89
CA PHE A 60 7.22 0.14 13.21
C PHE A 60 6.35 -0.74 12.30
N LEU A 61 6.96 -1.42 11.34
CA LEU A 61 6.27 -2.33 10.45
C LEU A 61 5.82 -3.57 11.22
N ASP A 62 4.52 -3.85 11.16
CA ASP A 62 3.97 -5.08 11.71
C ASP A 62 3.63 -6.02 10.55
N GLU A 63 4.50 -7.00 10.33
CA GLU A 63 4.35 -7.93 9.20
C GLU A 63 3.02 -8.68 9.19
N LYS A 64 2.40 -8.85 10.35
CA LYS A 64 1.11 -9.54 10.46
C LYS A 64 -0.07 -8.65 10.09
N SER A 65 0.13 -7.34 10.13
CA SER A 65 -0.93 -6.36 9.88
C SER A 65 -0.87 -5.74 8.50
N ILE A 66 0.08 -6.16 7.66
CA ILE A 66 0.23 -5.58 6.32
C ILE A 66 -0.96 -5.94 5.45
N THR A 67 -1.63 -4.92 4.91
CA THR A 67 -2.69 -5.09 3.93
C THR A 67 -2.61 -3.96 2.90
N PHE A 68 -2.99 -4.29 1.68
CA PHE A 68 -3.11 -3.30 0.61
C PHE A 68 -4.60 -3.12 0.31
N ALA A 69 -5.06 -1.89 0.37
CA ALA A 69 -6.47 -1.56 0.16
C ALA A 69 -6.61 -0.56 -0.99
N VAL A 70 -7.74 -0.63 -1.67
CA VAL A 70 -8.06 0.29 -2.77
C VAL A 70 -9.11 1.28 -2.30
N LEU A 71 -8.82 2.56 -2.48
CA LEU A 71 -9.73 3.66 -2.18
C LEU A 71 -9.99 4.44 -3.46
N ASP A 72 -11.22 4.87 -3.68
CA ASP A 72 -11.49 5.75 -4.81
C ASP A 72 -11.39 7.21 -4.38
N ALA A 73 -10.96 8.06 -5.30
CA ALA A 73 -10.84 9.49 -5.07
C ALA A 73 -11.17 10.24 -6.35
N GLU A 74 -11.81 11.39 -6.19
CA GLU A 74 -12.15 12.24 -7.30
C GLU A 74 -11.09 13.33 -7.46
N LEU A 75 -10.51 13.43 -8.66
CA LEU A 75 -9.59 14.51 -9.00
C LEU A 75 -10.38 15.66 -9.62
N LYS A 76 -10.19 16.82 -9.09
CA LYS A 76 -10.80 18.04 -9.63
C LYS A 76 -9.91 18.68 -10.66
#